data_88f561746d21c12908933a3036820bed
#
_entry.id   88f561746d21c12908933a3036820bed
#
_cell.length_a   1.000
_cell.length_b   1.000
_cell.length_c   1.000
_cell.angle_alpha   90.00
_cell.angle_beta   90.00
_cell.angle_gamma   90.00
#
_symmetry.space_group_name_H-M   'P 1'
#
loop_
_entity.id
_entity.type
_entity.pdbx_description
1 polymer ?
#
loop_
_entity_poly.entity_id
_entity_poly.type
_entity_poly.pdbx_seq_one_letter_code
_entity_poly.pdbx_strand_id
1 'polypeptide(L)'
;MTTTITESDVRKALSRVEDPEIGKPITELNMVKSINITGTDVAVEIYLTIAGCPMKNTLVTNTRAAVADIAGVGEVTVTTDVMTDEQRRELRQSLRGGVAEPVIPFAQPASTTRVYAIASGKGGVGKSSMTVNLATAFAQKGLSVGIVDADIYGHSIPGMLGSEDRPHSVDDMIMPPQAHGIKHI
;
A
#
# COMPACT_ATOMS: atom_id res chain seq x y z
N MET A 1 -12.25 19.92 -41.86
CA MET A 1 -11.92 20.71 -40.64
C MET A 1 -10.93 19.88 -39.83
N THR A 2 -9.69 20.30 -39.79
CA THR A 2 -8.64 19.60 -39.00
C THR A 2 -8.93 19.91 -37.50
N THR A 3 -9.47 18.94 -36.79
CA THR A 3 -9.66 19.10 -35.35
C THR A 3 -8.28 19.14 -34.69
N THR A 4 -7.91 20.29 -34.15
CA THR A 4 -6.65 20.42 -33.43
C THR A 4 -6.78 19.68 -32.09
N ILE A 5 -5.97 18.66 -31.90
CA ILE A 5 -5.92 17.91 -30.65
C ILE A 5 -5.30 18.78 -29.56
N THR A 6 -5.97 18.89 -28.41
CA THR A 6 -5.46 19.68 -27.28
C THR A 6 -5.07 18.78 -26.11
N GLU A 7 -4.19 19.27 -25.23
CA GLU A 7 -3.84 18.59 -24.00
C GLU A 7 -5.08 18.31 -23.13
N SER A 8 -6.07 19.22 -23.16
CA SER A 8 -7.34 19.05 -22.44
C SER A 8 -8.13 17.84 -22.95
N ASP A 9 -8.16 17.60 -24.27
CA ASP A 9 -8.83 16.44 -24.85
C ASP A 9 -8.16 15.15 -24.41
N VAL A 10 -6.82 15.12 -24.39
CA VAL A 10 -6.04 13.99 -23.93
C VAL A 10 -6.26 13.74 -22.43
N ARG A 11 -6.21 14.79 -21.60
CA ARG A 11 -6.51 14.66 -20.15
C ARG A 11 -7.92 14.15 -19.89
N LYS A 12 -8.90 14.60 -20.66
CA LYS A 12 -10.28 14.12 -20.56
C LYS A 12 -10.41 12.65 -20.97
N ALA A 13 -9.63 12.19 -21.95
CA ALA A 13 -9.58 10.77 -22.29
C ALA A 13 -8.93 9.96 -21.17
N LEU A 14 -7.82 10.44 -20.62
CA LEU A 14 -7.09 9.80 -19.53
C LEU A 14 -7.88 9.73 -18.20
N SER A 15 -8.84 10.64 -17.99
CA SER A 15 -9.70 10.56 -16.79
C SER A 15 -10.66 9.37 -16.79
N ARG A 16 -10.77 8.63 -17.89
CA ARG A 16 -11.52 7.38 -17.99
C ARG A 16 -10.67 6.14 -17.77
N VAL A 17 -9.34 6.33 -17.66
CA VAL A 17 -8.40 5.24 -17.40
C VAL A 17 -8.20 5.12 -15.89
N GLU A 18 -8.65 4.02 -15.33
CA GLU A 18 -8.50 3.72 -13.89
C GLU A 18 -7.24 2.87 -13.66
N ASP A 19 -6.55 3.14 -12.56
CA ASP A 19 -5.52 2.25 -12.06
C ASP A 19 -6.17 0.97 -11.52
N PRO A 20 -5.79 -0.22 -12.02
CA PRO A 20 -6.47 -1.47 -11.65
C PRO A 20 -6.30 -1.89 -10.18
N GLU A 21 -5.27 -1.39 -9.50
CA GLU A 21 -5.01 -1.70 -8.09
C GLU A 21 -5.77 -0.74 -7.16
N ILE A 22 -5.88 0.52 -7.55
CA ILE A 22 -6.45 1.59 -6.71
C ILE A 22 -7.94 1.82 -7.04
N GLY A 23 -8.37 1.54 -8.30
CA GLY A 23 -9.74 1.75 -8.75
C GLY A 23 -10.14 3.21 -8.87
N LYS A 24 -9.19 4.10 -9.18
CA LYS A 24 -9.41 5.53 -9.41
C LYS A 24 -8.76 5.98 -10.72
N PRO A 25 -9.26 7.06 -11.35
CA PRO A 25 -8.66 7.64 -12.54
C PRO A 25 -7.19 8.03 -12.35
N ILE A 26 -6.32 7.68 -13.30
CA ILE A 26 -4.89 8.00 -13.25
C ILE A 26 -4.62 9.51 -13.19
N THR A 27 -5.56 10.32 -13.67
CA THR A 27 -5.50 11.79 -13.57
C THR A 27 -5.71 12.30 -12.15
N GLU A 28 -6.57 11.65 -11.36
CA GLU A 28 -6.81 11.97 -9.96
C GLU A 28 -5.66 11.48 -9.05
N LEU A 29 -4.96 10.42 -9.49
CA LEU A 29 -3.83 9.83 -8.78
C LEU A 29 -2.50 10.54 -9.07
N ASN A 30 -2.50 11.65 -9.85
CA ASN A 30 -1.31 12.33 -10.32
C ASN A 30 -0.32 11.39 -11.05
N MET A 31 -0.84 10.37 -11.72
CA MET A 31 -0.02 9.40 -12.46
C MET A 31 0.33 9.85 -13.87
N VAL A 32 -0.27 10.91 -14.39
CA VAL A 32 0.08 11.49 -15.70
C VAL A 32 1.27 12.42 -15.53
N LYS A 33 2.46 11.99 -15.98
CA LYS A 33 3.71 12.74 -15.88
C LYS A 33 3.81 13.83 -16.94
N SER A 34 3.60 13.47 -18.21
CA SER A 34 3.65 14.41 -19.32
C SER A 34 2.76 13.99 -20.48
N ILE A 35 2.31 14.97 -21.24
CA ILE A 35 1.57 14.80 -22.49
C ILE A 35 2.27 15.68 -23.53
N ASN A 36 2.77 15.08 -24.60
CA ASN A 36 3.38 15.77 -25.72
C ASN A 36 2.60 15.49 -27.00
N ILE A 37 2.19 16.54 -27.71
CA ILE A 37 1.42 16.45 -28.96
C ILE A 37 2.25 17.03 -30.08
N THR A 38 2.50 16.23 -31.11
CA THR A 38 3.26 16.64 -32.30
C THR A 38 2.42 16.35 -33.55
N GLY A 39 1.76 17.38 -34.07
CA GLY A 39 0.79 17.21 -35.14
C GLY A 39 -0.43 16.38 -34.68
N THR A 40 -0.56 15.18 -35.21
CA THR A 40 -1.60 14.21 -34.82
C THR A 40 -1.10 13.18 -33.81
N ASP A 41 0.20 13.07 -33.56
CA ASP A 41 0.79 12.05 -32.73
C ASP A 41 0.85 12.52 -31.28
N VAL A 42 0.54 11.60 -30.38
CA VAL A 42 0.44 11.87 -28.95
C VAL A 42 1.36 10.94 -28.16
N ALA A 43 2.29 11.51 -27.42
CA ALA A 43 3.13 10.78 -26.48
C ALA A 43 2.70 11.09 -25.04
N VAL A 44 2.37 10.06 -24.30
CA VAL A 44 1.98 10.14 -22.88
C VAL A 44 3.00 9.41 -22.02
N GLU A 45 3.48 10.05 -20.99
CA GLU A 45 4.31 9.42 -19.96
C GLU A 45 3.52 9.32 -18.66
N ILE A 46 3.46 8.12 -18.09
CA ILE A 46 2.72 7.84 -16.85
C ILE A 46 3.64 7.31 -15.78
N TYR A 47 3.35 7.65 -14.53
CA TYR A 47 4.02 7.09 -13.38
C TYR A 47 3.43 5.74 -12.98
N LEU A 48 4.31 4.82 -12.58
CA LEU A 48 3.95 3.60 -11.85
C LEU A 48 4.29 3.79 -10.36
N THR A 49 3.50 3.21 -9.48
CA THR A 49 3.74 3.27 -8.04
C THR A 49 5.02 2.53 -7.63
N ILE A 50 5.34 1.42 -8.33
CA ILE A 50 6.55 0.60 -8.11
C ILE A 50 7.13 0.13 -9.45
N ALA A 51 8.45 -0.09 -9.49
CA ALA A 51 9.16 -0.54 -10.70
C ALA A 51 8.68 -1.89 -11.25
N GLY A 52 8.22 -2.78 -10.37
CA GLY A 52 7.75 -4.14 -10.71
C GLY A 52 6.23 -4.28 -10.76
N CYS A 53 5.47 -3.21 -11.05
CA CYS A 53 4.00 -3.27 -11.08
C CYS A 53 3.50 -4.36 -12.04
N PRO A 54 2.77 -5.39 -11.54
CA PRO A 54 2.26 -6.47 -12.38
C PRO A 54 1.22 -5.99 -13.39
N MET A 55 0.54 -4.86 -13.09
CA MET A 55 -0.50 -4.29 -13.94
C MET A 55 0.03 -3.27 -14.96
N LYS A 56 1.36 -3.10 -15.07
CA LYS A 56 2.00 -2.16 -16.01
C LYS A 56 1.45 -2.28 -17.43
N ASN A 57 1.41 -3.49 -17.96
CA ASN A 57 0.99 -3.71 -19.36
C ASN A 57 -0.49 -3.36 -19.56
N THR A 58 -1.35 -3.68 -18.59
CA THR A 58 -2.77 -3.33 -18.61
C THR A 58 -2.95 -1.82 -18.61
N LEU A 59 -2.23 -1.11 -17.75
CA LEU A 59 -2.29 0.35 -17.62
C LEU A 59 -1.82 1.04 -18.92
N VAL A 60 -0.70 0.59 -19.49
CA VAL A 60 -0.18 1.10 -20.78
C VAL A 60 -1.18 0.87 -21.91
N THR A 61 -1.77 -0.33 -21.97
CA THR A 61 -2.75 -0.67 -23.01
C THR A 61 -4.01 0.18 -22.90
N ASN A 62 -4.57 0.33 -21.70
CA ASN A 62 -5.76 1.14 -21.45
C ASN A 62 -5.50 2.62 -21.73
N THR A 63 -4.34 3.14 -21.34
CA THR A 63 -3.91 4.52 -21.62
C THR A 63 -3.82 4.75 -23.12
N ARG A 64 -3.17 3.85 -23.87
CA ARG A 64 -3.06 3.94 -25.33
C ARG A 64 -4.42 3.91 -26.00
N ALA A 65 -5.29 2.98 -25.61
CA ALA A 65 -6.62 2.85 -26.17
C ALA A 65 -7.47 4.11 -25.95
N ALA A 66 -7.46 4.65 -24.73
CA ALA A 66 -8.23 5.85 -24.39
C ALA A 66 -7.80 7.08 -25.19
N VAL A 67 -6.50 7.24 -25.48
CA VAL A 67 -5.98 8.35 -26.27
C VAL A 67 -6.23 8.13 -27.78
N ALA A 68 -6.12 6.90 -28.26
CA ALA A 68 -6.37 6.56 -29.66
C ALA A 68 -7.85 6.75 -30.06
N ASP A 69 -8.77 6.70 -29.10
CA ASP A 69 -10.21 6.96 -29.32
C ASP A 69 -10.52 8.45 -29.63
N ILE A 70 -9.56 9.34 -29.46
CA ILE A 70 -9.75 10.76 -29.75
C ILE A 70 -9.72 10.98 -31.27
N ALA A 71 -10.75 11.60 -31.81
CA ALA A 71 -10.85 11.85 -33.23
C ALA A 71 -9.68 12.71 -33.75
N GLY A 72 -8.97 12.20 -34.74
CA GLY A 72 -7.83 12.88 -35.37
C GLY A 72 -6.48 12.53 -34.77
N VAL A 73 -6.41 11.73 -33.75
CA VAL A 73 -5.15 11.20 -33.19
C VAL A 73 -4.55 10.19 -34.17
N GLY A 74 -3.25 10.31 -34.42
CA GLY A 74 -2.44 9.41 -35.22
C GLY A 74 -1.78 8.32 -34.36
N GLU A 75 -0.45 8.35 -34.24
CA GLU A 75 0.28 7.40 -33.42
C GLU A 75 0.22 7.78 -31.94
N VAL A 76 -0.01 6.77 -31.08
CA VAL A 76 0.01 6.95 -29.62
C VAL A 76 1.15 6.16 -29.01
N THR A 77 2.10 6.89 -28.43
CA THR A 77 3.21 6.32 -27.65
C THR A 77 2.96 6.50 -26.17
N VAL A 78 3.04 5.40 -25.40
CA VAL A 78 2.91 5.43 -23.93
C VAL A 78 4.18 4.90 -23.31
N THR A 79 4.83 5.73 -22.50
CA THR A 79 6.02 5.37 -21.70
C THR A 79 5.71 5.40 -20.22
N THR A 80 6.53 4.73 -19.43
CA THR A 80 6.34 4.64 -17.98
C THR A 80 7.59 5.05 -17.22
N ASP A 81 7.39 5.78 -16.14
CA ASP A 81 8.41 6.08 -15.15
C ASP A 81 7.94 5.60 -13.75
N VAL A 82 8.79 5.64 -12.76
CA VAL A 82 8.47 5.20 -11.40
C VAL A 82 8.38 6.39 -10.47
N MET A 83 7.33 6.44 -9.66
CA MET A 83 7.17 7.47 -8.65
C MET A 83 8.32 7.46 -7.64
N THR A 84 8.78 8.66 -7.28
CA THR A 84 9.69 8.84 -6.14
C THR A 84 8.99 8.49 -4.81
N ASP A 85 9.77 8.31 -3.74
CA ASP A 85 9.22 8.08 -2.40
C ASP A 85 8.33 9.24 -1.92
N GLU A 86 8.66 10.45 -2.32
CA GLU A 86 7.88 11.64 -2.01
C GLU A 86 6.53 11.65 -2.73
N GLN A 87 6.52 11.42 -4.02
CA GLN A 87 5.29 11.30 -4.83
C GLN A 87 4.38 10.18 -4.31
N ARG A 88 4.96 9.04 -3.89
CA ARG A 88 4.19 7.95 -3.28
C ARG A 88 3.58 8.34 -1.94
N ARG A 89 4.28 9.16 -1.13
CA ARG A 89 3.73 9.69 0.13
C ARG A 89 2.56 10.64 -0.12
N GLU A 90 2.72 11.56 -1.08
CA GLU A 90 1.65 12.49 -1.48
C GLU A 90 0.42 11.74 -1.99
N LEU A 91 0.62 10.73 -2.84
CA LEU A 91 -0.45 9.88 -3.33
C LEU A 91 -1.20 9.18 -2.18
N ARG A 92 -0.48 8.56 -1.23
CA ARG A 92 -1.10 7.94 -0.06
C ARG A 92 -1.88 8.94 0.79
N GLN A 93 -1.33 10.13 0.98
CA GLN A 93 -1.99 11.20 1.73
C GLN A 93 -3.29 11.66 1.03
N SER A 94 -3.24 11.84 -0.30
CA SER A 94 -4.42 12.17 -1.11
C SER A 94 -5.49 11.09 -1.02
N LEU A 95 -5.12 9.81 -1.12
CA LEU A 95 -6.04 8.68 -1.01
C LEU A 95 -6.72 8.58 0.35
N ARG A 96 -6.06 9.07 1.41
CA ARG A 96 -6.59 9.13 2.79
C ARG A 96 -7.40 10.41 3.07
N GLY A 97 -7.72 11.20 2.06
CA GLY A 97 -8.48 12.45 2.25
C GLY A 97 -7.68 13.55 2.94
N GLY A 98 -6.36 13.57 2.79
CA GLY A 98 -5.49 14.58 3.39
C GLY A 98 -5.13 14.33 4.86
N VAL A 99 -5.57 13.23 5.45
CA VAL A 99 -5.20 12.85 6.82
C VAL A 99 -3.72 12.48 6.86
N ALA A 100 -2.96 13.13 7.76
CA ALA A 100 -1.54 12.83 7.96
C ALA A 100 -1.32 11.36 8.33
N GLU A 101 -0.20 10.78 7.91
CA GLU A 101 0.16 9.42 8.34
C GLU A 101 0.25 9.38 9.87
N PRO A 102 -0.42 8.40 10.51
CA PRO A 102 -0.30 8.26 11.96
C PRO A 102 1.17 8.01 12.32
N VAL A 103 1.66 8.79 13.26
CA VAL A 103 3.02 8.57 13.79
C VAL A 103 3.02 7.25 14.54
N ILE A 104 3.84 6.30 14.10
CA ILE A 104 4.04 5.04 14.79
C ILE A 104 5.11 5.26 15.87
N PRO A 105 4.75 5.33 17.17
CA PRO A 105 5.69 5.72 18.22
C PRO A 105 6.92 4.82 18.30
N PHE A 106 6.74 3.50 18.11
CA PHE A 106 7.84 2.54 18.18
C PHE A 106 8.72 2.50 16.92
N ALA A 107 8.35 3.17 15.82
CA ALA A 107 9.18 3.34 14.63
C ALA A 107 10.07 4.58 14.70
N GLN A 108 9.94 5.41 15.74
CA GLN A 108 10.76 6.61 15.90
C GLN A 108 12.20 6.25 16.30
N PRO A 109 13.22 7.02 15.86
CA PRO A 109 14.63 6.74 16.18
C PRO A 109 14.93 6.66 17.69
N ALA A 110 14.20 7.40 18.50
CA ALA A 110 14.34 7.42 19.97
C ALA A 110 13.57 6.30 20.69
N SER A 111 12.84 5.45 19.96
CA SER A 111 12.06 4.37 20.58
C SER A 111 12.98 3.28 21.13
N THR A 112 12.71 2.87 22.36
CA THR A 112 13.34 1.69 22.98
C THR A 112 12.64 0.38 22.60
N THR A 113 11.44 0.45 21.98
CA THR A 113 10.70 -0.71 21.52
C THR A 113 11.40 -1.35 20.32
N ARG A 114 11.57 -2.67 20.37
CA ARG A 114 12.08 -3.48 19.25
C ARG A 114 10.95 -4.34 18.72
N VAL A 115 10.70 -4.28 17.42
CA VAL A 115 9.67 -5.08 16.75
C VAL A 115 10.35 -6.21 15.98
N TYR A 116 9.93 -7.44 16.25
CA TYR A 116 10.38 -8.65 15.57
C TYR A 116 9.23 -9.26 14.79
N ALA A 117 9.39 -9.41 13.48
CA ALA A 117 8.42 -10.11 12.64
C ALA A 117 8.86 -11.56 12.43
N ILE A 118 8.02 -12.50 12.88
CA ILE A 118 8.26 -13.93 12.68
C ILE A 118 7.32 -14.41 11.57
N ALA A 119 7.87 -14.64 10.39
CA ALA A 119 7.12 -14.96 9.18
C ALA A 119 7.63 -16.25 8.54
N SER A 120 6.76 -16.91 7.77
CA SER A 120 7.12 -18.07 6.97
C SER A 120 6.18 -18.17 5.77
N GLY A 121 6.73 -18.52 4.61
CA GLY A 121 5.96 -18.82 3.40
C GLY A 121 5.33 -20.23 3.40
N LYS A 122 5.54 -21.05 4.44
CA LYS A 122 5.03 -22.41 4.56
C LYS A 122 4.28 -22.59 5.87
N GLY A 123 3.12 -23.25 5.83
CA GLY A 123 2.35 -23.63 7.01
C GLY A 123 3.01 -24.74 7.83
N GLY A 124 2.72 -24.82 9.12
CA GLY A 124 3.13 -25.93 9.99
C GLY A 124 4.62 -25.97 10.39
N VAL A 125 5.39 -24.91 10.15
CA VAL A 125 6.85 -24.88 10.44
C VAL A 125 7.19 -24.38 11.85
N GLY A 126 6.20 -24.19 12.71
CA GLY A 126 6.41 -23.74 14.09
C GLY A 126 6.52 -22.23 14.30
N LYS A 127 6.00 -21.42 13.37
CA LYS A 127 5.98 -19.96 13.45
C LYS A 127 5.43 -19.44 14.79
N SER A 128 4.21 -19.85 15.15
CA SER A 128 3.56 -19.46 16.41
C SER A 128 4.31 -19.98 17.65
N SER A 129 4.81 -21.22 17.59
CA SER A 129 5.62 -21.79 18.69
C SER A 129 6.91 -21.00 18.92
N MET A 130 7.60 -20.59 17.84
CA MET A 130 8.79 -19.76 17.95
C MET A 130 8.44 -18.39 18.55
N THR A 131 7.33 -17.79 18.13
CA THR A 131 6.87 -16.48 18.63
C THR A 131 6.62 -16.53 20.14
N VAL A 132 5.84 -17.51 20.60
CA VAL A 132 5.51 -17.66 22.03
C VAL A 132 6.76 -17.94 22.87
N ASN A 133 7.63 -18.85 22.42
CA ASN A 133 8.86 -19.18 23.16
C ASN A 133 9.81 -17.98 23.25
N LEU A 134 9.97 -17.21 22.16
CA LEU A 134 10.81 -16.01 22.16
C LEU A 134 10.24 -14.94 23.08
N ALA A 135 8.94 -14.69 23.04
CA ALA A 135 8.25 -13.75 23.91
C ALA A 135 8.39 -14.14 25.38
N THR A 136 8.21 -15.42 25.70
CA THR A 136 8.37 -15.95 27.05
C THR A 136 9.81 -15.77 27.54
N ALA A 137 10.80 -16.05 26.70
CA ALA A 137 12.21 -15.86 27.06
C ALA A 137 12.54 -14.39 27.33
N PHE A 138 11.94 -13.46 26.60
CA PHE A 138 12.10 -12.02 26.83
C PHE A 138 11.40 -11.58 28.13
N ALA A 139 10.19 -12.05 28.39
CA ALA A 139 9.46 -11.75 29.62
C ALA A 139 10.21 -12.27 30.86
N GLN A 140 10.78 -13.48 30.80
CA GLN A 140 11.62 -14.05 31.87
C GLN A 140 12.90 -13.22 32.14
N LYS A 141 13.38 -12.47 31.15
CA LYS A 141 14.49 -11.52 31.33
C LYS A 141 14.04 -10.16 31.86
N GLY A 142 12.79 -9.99 32.25
CA GLY A 142 12.23 -8.76 32.79
C GLY A 142 11.89 -7.69 31.73
N LEU A 143 11.86 -8.06 30.46
CA LEU A 143 11.45 -7.14 29.40
C LEU A 143 9.92 -7.02 29.32
N SER A 144 9.41 -5.85 28.99
CA SER A 144 7.99 -5.66 28.66
C SER A 144 7.73 -6.19 27.26
N VAL A 145 6.86 -7.19 27.14
CA VAL A 145 6.64 -7.92 25.90
C VAL A 145 5.18 -7.84 25.48
N GLY A 146 4.97 -7.62 24.17
CA GLY A 146 3.67 -7.75 23.52
C GLY A 146 3.76 -8.64 22.28
N ILE A 147 2.71 -9.41 22.01
CA ILE A 147 2.55 -10.20 20.79
C ILE A 147 1.32 -9.71 20.04
N VAL A 148 1.46 -9.51 18.72
CA VAL A 148 0.34 -9.32 17.82
C VAL A 148 0.26 -10.55 16.92
N ASP A 149 -0.86 -11.30 17.01
CA ASP A 149 -1.13 -12.44 16.12
C ASP A 149 -1.71 -11.91 14.81
N ALA A 150 -0.87 -11.83 13.77
CA ALA A 150 -1.27 -11.35 12.47
C ALA A 150 -1.91 -12.44 11.58
N ASP A 151 -2.08 -13.66 12.09
CA ASP A 151 -2.82 -14.73 11.41
C ASP A 151 -4.30 -14.66 11.79
N ILE A 152 -5.03 -13.75 11.14
CA ILE A 152 -6.42 -13.41 11.47
C ILE A 152 -7.35 -14.63 11.42
N TYR A 153 -7.12 -15.56 10.51
CA TYR A 153 -7.96 -16.75 10.34
C TYR A 153 -7.49 -17.96 11.12
N GLY A 154 -6.20 -18.01 11.47
CA GLY A 154 -5.56 -19.14 12.14
C GLY A 154 -4.89 -18.75 13.45
N HIS A 155 -5.38 -17.71 14.13
CA HIS A 155 -4.80 -17.22 15.37
C HIS A 155 -4.66 -18.35 16.40
N SER A 156 -3.49 -18.50 16.95
CA SER A 156 -3.15 -19.59 17.87
C SER A 156 -2.44 -19.10 19.15
N ILE A 157 -1.97 -17.88 19.16
CA ILE A 157 -1.18 -17.32 20.26
C ILE A 157 -1.94 -17.31 21.58
N PRO A 158 -3.22 -16.88 21.69
CA PRO A 158 -3.95 -16.91 22.95
C PRO A 158 -4.04 -18.31 23.54
N GLY A 159 -4.41 -19.31 22.72
CA GLY A 159 -4.49 -20.71 23.15
C GLY A 159 -3.14 -21.28 23.60
N MET A 160 -2.04 -20.92 22.94
CA MET A 160 -0.69 -21.34 23.31
C MET A 160 -0.20 -20.70 24.60
N LEU A 161 -0.68 -19.49 24.92
CA LEU A 161 -0.42 -18.81 26.19
C LEU A 161 -1.40 -19.24 27.30
N GLY A 162 -2.37 -20.10 27.01
CA GLY A 162 -3.41 -20.50 27.97
C GLY A 162 -4.32 -19.35 28.40
N SER A 163 -4.50 -18.34 27.49
CA SER A 163 -5.34 -17.18 27.77
C SER A 163 -6.73 -17.38 27.17
N GLU A 164 -7.76 -17.21 28.00
CA GLU A 164 -9.17 -17.21 27.61
C GLU A 164 -9.73 -15.77 27.53
N ASP A 165 -8.99 -14.80 28.02
CA ASP A 165 -9.39 -13.41 28.09
C ASP A 165 -9.44 -12.78 26.68
N ARG A 166 -10.39 -11.85 26.51
CA ARG A 166 -10.56 -11.12 25.25
C ARG A 166 -10.09 -9.68 25.40
N PRO A 167 -9.57 -9.08 24.31
CA PRO A 167 -9.32 -7.65 24.28
C PRO A 167 -10.60 -6.86 24.54
N HIS A 168 -10.50 -5.75 25.25
CA HIS A 168 -11.60 -4.82 25.47
C HIS A 168 -11.18 -3.40 25.10
N SER A 169 -12.12 -2.53 24.77
CA SER A 169 -11.85 -1.14 24.40
C SER A 169 -12.10 -0.22 25.59
N VAL A 170 -11.20 0.73 25.79
CA VAL A 170 -11.32 1.83 26.74
C VAL A 170 -10.91 3.10 26.00
N ASP A 171 -11.80 4.08 25.88
CA ASP A 171 -11.54 5.38 25.24
C ASP A 171 -10.83 5.24 23.87
N ASP A 172 -11.41 4.47 22.95
CA ASP A 172 -10.86 4.17 21.61
C ASP A 172 -9.51 3.43 21.59
N MET A 173 -9.01 3.00 22.73
CA MET A 173 -7.83 2.14 22.84
C MET A 173 -8.22 0.68 23.07
N ILE A 174 -7.51 -0.22 22.39
CA ILE A 174 -7.64 -1.64 22.62
C ILE A 174 -6.71 -2.03 23.78
N MET A 175 -7.32 -2.53 24.85
CA MET A 175 -6.59 -3.06 26.00
C MET A 175 -6.36 -4.57 25.80
N PRO A 176 -5.12 -4.99 25.55
CA PRO A 176 -4.80 -6.40 25.34
C PRO A 176 -4.86 -7.18 26.66
N PRO A 177 -5.36 -8.43 26.64
CA PRO A 177 -5.20 -9.34 27.77
C PRO A 177 -3.73 -9.67 28.02
N GLN A 178 -3.44 -10.20 29.21
CA GLN A 178 -2.09 -10.53 29.60
C GLN A 178 -2.04 -11.96 30.17
N ALA A 179 -1.09 -12.75 29.66
CA ALA A 179 -0.77 -14.08 30.20
C ALA A 179 0.74 -14.20 30.36
N HIS A 180 1.20 -14.76 31.47
CA HIS A 180 2.64 -14.94 31.78
C HIS A 180 3.50 -13.67 31.66
N GLY A 181 2.94 -12.49 31.95
CA GLY A 181 3.61 -11.22 31.80
C GLY A 181 3.69 -10.70 30.35
N ILE A 182 3.05 -11.38 29.41
CA ILE A 182 3.02 -11.04 27.97
C ILE A 182 1.64 -10.50 27.62
N LYS A 183 1.58 -9.29 27.06
CA LYS A 183 0.36 -8.75 26.46
C LYS A 183 0.18 -9.36 25.07
N HIS A 184 -1.05 -9.73 24.71
CA HIS A 184 -1.30 -10.34 23.40
C HIS A 184 -2.61 -9.88 22.78
N ILE A 185 -2.66 -9.85 21.44
CA ILE A 185 -3.83 -9.53 20.65
C ILE A 185 -3.78 -10.28 19.32
#